data_22d99e6239d870b3250205526fd53dd7
#
_entry.id   22d99e6239d870b3250205526fd53dd7
#
_cell.length_a   1.000
_cell.length_b   1.000
_cell.length_c   1.000
_cell.angle_alpha   90.00
_cell.angle_beta   90.00
_cell.angle_gamma   90.00
#
_symmetry.space_group_name_H-M   'P 1'
#
loop_
_entity.id
_entity.type
_entity.pdbx_description
1 polymer ?
#
loop_
_entity_poly.entity_id
_entity_poly.type
_entity_poly.pdbx_seq_one_letter_code
_entity_poly.pdbx_strand_id
1 'polypeptide(L)'
;MQNGSTAIVTKRELLALIGTIAGSAAMYNAMTSLGLAADSAYKGPIELSGDVKDASVLVLGAGLAGMTAALELRKAGYKVKVLEYNHRPGGRNWTLRGGDVYTELGDFAQRCEFAEGQYFNPGPWRIPYHHRAVLDYCKRLNVALEPFVELNHNALLHASGAFGGRPQRIRDIETDFRGNIAELLAKVTTQGKLDEAVSTEDRETLLASLKSWGALDQNYAYKADLETAEFRGYAKGPGGGLSAAPVAGETIPLSEILKSRLWRYLQNFAAHLFQTTMFQPVGGMDMIGKAFAREMGDLIHYGAKVVNIAQDSGGVTVSYVDSKDPAAVQTVKADWCVCTIPLSILSQIPLNVGAQMKAAIDAVPYASAVKIGLQFKRRFWEEDEAIYGGISFTDLPIRQIAYPSSDLNRSGRGVLLGAYIFEGASAYEFAALPPAERIARAVDFGSRIHPQYKGEFENGVAIAWHRVPFTLGCAGYWTDEARAQHYDDLCQIDGRIVLAGEHASYLPAWQEGAILSSLDAVARLHERVVKM
;
A
#
# COMPACT_ATOMS: atom_id res chain seq x y z
N MET A 1 12.70 -39.20 34.34
CA MET A 1 11.93 -37.95 34.40
C MET A 1 12.62 -36.99 33.46
N GLN A 2 12.14 -36.90 32.21
CA GLN A 2 12.64 -35.92 31.23
C GLN A 2 11.71 -34.72 31.31
N ASN A 3 12.23 -33.59 31.76
CA ASN A 3 11.56 -32.31 31.73
C ASN A 3 11.46 -31.87 30.24
N GLY A 4 10.31 -31.98 29.65
CA GLY A 4 9.99 -31.36 28.40
C GLY A 4 9.86 -29.85 28.62
N SER A 5 10.93 -29.10 28.33
CA SER A 5 10.88 -27.64 28.18
C SER A 5 10.04 -27.35 26.94
N THR A 6 8.81 -26.90 27.10
CA THR A 6 8.04 -26.25 26.06
C THR A 6 8.79 -24.98 25.69
N ALA A 7 9.52 -24.98 24.59
CA ALA A 7 10.16 -23.80 24.05
C ALA A 7 9.05 -22.77 23.72
N ILE A 8 9.02 -21.68 24.49
CA ILE A 8 8.14 -20.54 24.22
C ILE A 8 8.70 -19.86 22.98
N VAL A 9 8.01 -20.05 21.86
CA VAL A 9 8.34 -19.38 20.59
C VAL A 9 8.22 -17.87 20.83
N THR A 10 9.30 -17.14 20.63
CA THR A 10 9.28 -15.69 20.74
C THR A 10 8.46 -15.07 19.59
N LYS A 11 7.94 -13.84 19.79
CA LYS A 11 7.25 -13.10 18.71
C LYS A 11 8.08 -13.01 17.43
N ARG A 12 9.41 -12.92 17.57
CA ARG A 12 10.36 -12.86 16.46
C ARG A 12 10.47 -14.19 15.70
N GLU A 13 10.56 -15.30 16.41
CA GLU A 13 10.59 -16.64 15.82
C GLU A 13 9.26 -16.97 15.13
N LEU A 14 8.13 -16.52 15.70
CA LEU A 14 6.81 -16.65 15.09
C LEU A 14 6.73 -15.85 13.78
N LEU A 15 7.22 -14.62 13.75
CA LEU A 15 7.27 -13.80 12.54
C LEU A 15 8.19 -14.38 11.47
N ALA A 16 9.36 -14.89 11.86
CA ALA A 16 10.26 -15.59 10.94
C ALA A 16 9.61 -16.85 10.35
N LEU A 17 8.88 -17.60 11.17
CA LEU A 17 8.13 -18.78 10.73
C LEU A 17 7.01 -18.40 9.75
N ILE A 18 6.26 -17.34 10.04
CA ILE A 18 5.22 -16.80 9.16
C ILE A 18 5.82 -16.34 7.84
N GLY A 19 6.95 -15.62 7.85
CA GLY A 19 7.65 -15.17 6.66
C GLY A 19 8.15 -16.32 5.79
N THR A 20 8.63 -17.39 6.41
CA THR A 20 9.12 -18.59 5.70
C THR A 20 7.99 -19.42 5.10
N ILE A 21 6.84 -19.51 5.78
CA ILE A 21 5.71 -20.39 5.38
C ILE A 21 4.73 -19.66 4.46
N ALA A 22 4.51 -18.36 4.65
CA ALA A 22 3.43 -17.61 4.03
C ALA A 22 3.89 -16.42 3.16
N GLY A 23 5.20 -16.15 3.10
CA GLY A 23 5.79 -15.08 2.30
C GLY A 23 5.72 -13.69 2.97
N SER A 24 6.43 -12.73 2.36
CA SER A 24 6.63 -11.37 2.89
C SER A 24 5.34 -10.57 3.10
N ALA A 25 4.30 -10.78 2.29
CA ALA A 25 3.01 -10.13 2.47
C ALA A 25 2.32 -10.58 3.77
N ALA A 26 2.43 -11.87 4.11
CA ALA A 26 1.89 -12.39 5.36
C ALA A 26 2.72 -11.97 6.57
N MET A 27 4.04 -11.82 6.41
CA MET A 27 4.90 -11.24 7.43
C MET A 27 4.58 -9.77 7.68
N TYR A 28 4.34 -8.99 6.62
CA TYR A 28 3.90 -7.59 6.72
C TYR A 28 2.55 -7.47 7.44
N ASN A 29 1.58 -8.32 7.09
CA ASN A 29 0.29 -8.38 7.79
C ASN A 29 0.45 -8.84 9.24
N ALA A 30 1.37 -9.77 9.54
CA ALA A 30 1.66 -10.19 10.90
C ALA A 30 2.33 -9.10 11.72
N MET A 31 3.22 -8.31 11.13
CA MET A 31 3.84 -7.15 11.78
C MET A 31 2.79 -6.09 12.16
N THR A 32 1.80 -5.85 11.31
CA THR A 32 0.70 -4.93 11.61
C THR A 32 -0.23 -5.47 12.69
N SER A 33 -0.55 -6.77 12.66
CA SER A 33 -1.43 -7.42 13.66
C SER A 33 -0.77 -7.57 15.05
N LEU A 34 0.56 -7.52 15.13
CA LEU A 34 1.30 -7.56 16.40
C LEU A 34 1.44 -6.18 17.06
N GLY A 35 0.73 -5.16 16.55
CA GLY A 35 0.73 -3.80 17.13
C GLY A 35 1.98 -2.98 16.80
N LEU A 36 2.73 -3.37 15.76
CA LEU A 36 3.85 -2.58 15.24
C LEU A 36 3.38 -1.45 14.30
N ALA A 37 2.08 -1.39 13.97
CA ALA A 37 1.44 -0.28 13.31
C ALA A 37 0.47 0.38 14.30
N ALA A 38 0.91 1.45 14.93
CA ALA A 38 0.06 2.31 15.75
C ALA A 38 -0.68 3.33 14.87
N ASP A 39 -1.73 3.94 15.43
CA ASP A 39 -2.33 5.14 14.84
C ASP A 39 -1.25 6.20 14.60
N SER A 40 -1.45 7.02 13.56
CA SER A 40 -0.54 8.12 13.26
C SER A 40 -0.27 9.00 14.49
N ALA A 41 1.00 9.27 14.77
CA ALA A 41 1.43 10.15 15.85
C ALA A 41 1.13 11.64 15.59
N TYR A 42 0.53 11.96 14.44
CA TYR A 42 0.22 13.32 14.02
C TYR A 42 -0.79 13.99 14.96
N LYS A 43 -0.39 15.13 15.53
CA LYS A 43 -1.19 15.92 16.47
C LYS A 43 -1.74 17.21 15.87
N GLY A 44 -1.44 17.50 14.61
CA GLY A 44 -1.78 18.73 13.92
C GLY A 44 -0.56 19.37 13.24
N PRO A 45 -0.74 20.53 12.60
CA PRO A 45 0.35 21.28 12.00
C PRO A 45 1.48 21.56 12.99
N ILE A 46 2.73 21.50 12.51
CA ILE A 46 3.88 21.91 13.34
C ILE A 46 3.96 23.44 13.42
N GLU A 47 4.36 23.94 14.58
CA GLU A 47 4.67 25.34 14.80
C GLU A 47 6.19 25.52 14.94
N LEU A 48 6.77 26.25 14.02
CA LEU A 48 8.19 26.57 13.98
C LEU A 48 8.36 28.03 14.35
N SER A 49 8.68 28.30 15.62
CA SER A 49 8.80 29.65 16.16
C SER A 49 10.26 30.02 16.44
N GLY A 50 10.64 31.23 16.15
CA GLY A 50 11.99 31.78 16.34
C GLY A 50 12.52 32.50 15.11
N ASP A 51 13.62 33.23 15.26
CA ASP A 51 14.26 33.92 14.15
C ASP A 51 15.22 32.98 13.42
N VAL A 52 14.95 32.74 12.16
CA VAL A 52 15.75 31.85 11.29
C VAL A 52 16.92 32.58 10.60
N LYS A 53 17.13 33.88 10.87
CA LYS A 53 18.28 34.65 10.43
C LYS A 53 18.58 34.52 8.93
N ASP A 54 17.54 34.56 8.10
CA ASP A 54 17.67 34.42 6.64
C ASP A 54 18.22 33.06 6.15
N ALA A 55 18.25 32.05 6.97
CA ALA A 55 18.80 30.76 6.62
C ALA A 55 18.14 30.14 5.36
N SER A 56 18.98 29.57 4.53
CA SER A 56 18.57 28.91 3.29
C SER A 56 18.56 27.38 3.45
N VAL A 57 17.55 26.74 2.86
CA VAL A 57 17.41 25.28 2.87
C VAL A 57 17.20 24.76 1.47
N LEU A 58 18.04 23.82 1.06
CA LEU A 58 17.88 23.08 -0.17
C LEU A 58 17.14 21.77 0.12
N VAL A 59 16.03 21.52 -0.55
CA VAL A 59 15.27 20.29 -0.46
C VAL A 59 15.54 19.45 -1.72
N LEU A 60 15.94 18.19 -1.54
CA LEU A 60 16.21 17.27 -2.64
C LEU A 60 15.06 16.26 -2.78
N GLY A 61 14.29 16.43 -3.86
CA GLY A 61 13.10 15.66 -4.18
C GLY A 61 11.79 16.42 -3.94
N ALA A 62 10.89 16.43 -4.93
CA ALA A 62 9.52 16.94 -4.81
C ALA A 62 8.50 15.80 -4.65
N GLY A 63 8.84 14.76 -3.88
CA GLY A 63 7.89 13.80 -3.31
C GLY A 63 7.12 14.43 -2.14
N LEU A 64 6.17 13.70 -1.55
CA LEU A 64 5.37 14.24 -0.44
C LEU A 64 6.24 14.69 0.74
N ALA A 65 7.30 13.96 1.08
CA ALA A 65 8.22 14.36 2.14
C ALA A 65 8.90 15.69 1.83
N GLY A 66 9.51 15.83 0.65
CA GLY A 66 10.21 17.05 0.27
C GLY A 66 9.29 18.27 0.17
N MET A 67 8.10 18.09 -0.39
CA MET A 67 7.13 19.19 -0.49
C MET A 67 6.55 19.58 0.88
N THR A 68 6.36 18.63 1.79
CA THR A 68 5.99 18.92 3.19
C THR A 68 7.09 19.74 3.86
N ALA A 69 8.35 19.31 3.76
CA ALA A 69 9.48 20.06 4.30
C ALA A 69 9.55 21.48 3.74
N ALA A 70 9.48 21.61 2.42
CA ALA A 70 9.55 22.91 1.75
C ALA A 70 8.41 23.85 2.17
N LEU A 71 7.18 23.32 2.30
CA LEU A 71 6.03 24.09 2.72
C LEU A 71 6.18 24.63 4.15
N GLU A 72 6.52 23.76 5.09
CA GLU A 72 6.60 24.17 6.50
C GLU A 72 7.83 25.06 6.77
N LEU A 73 8.97 24.79 6.13
CA LEU A 73 10.16 25.65 6.20
C LEU A 73 9.89 27.06 5.60
N ARG A 74 9.22 27.14 4.43
CA ARG A 74 8.85 28.43 3.85
C ARG A 74 7.94 29.23 4.78
N LYS A 75 6.96 28.59 5.40
CA LYS A 75 6.08 29.23 6.39
C LYS A 75 6.85 29.78 7.59
N ALA A 76 7.91 29.09 8.00
CA ALA A 76 8.79 29.52 9.09
C ALA A 76 9.80 30.60 8.67
N GLY A 77 9.76 31.09 7.42
CA GLY A 77 10.61 32.20 6.95
C GLY A 77 11.94 31.78 6.31
N TYR A 78 12.19 30.49 6.11
CA TYR A 78 13.40 30.05 5.40
C TYR A 78 13.37 30.39 3.91
N LYS A 79 14.55 30.61 3.33
CA LYS A 79 14.76 30.69 1.88
C LYS A 79 14.87 29.26 1.34
N VAL A 80 13.82 28.76 0.71
CA VAL A 80 13.72 27.38 0.27
C VAL A 80 13.88 27.27 -1.25
N LYS A 81 14.63 26.24 -1.70
CA LYS A 81 14.67 25.78 -3.09
C LYS A 81 14.53 24.26 -3.12
N VAL A 82 13.79 23.72 -4.09
CA VAL A 82 13.58 22.29 -4.26
C VAL A 82 14.17 21.83 -5.59
N LEU A 83 14.98 20.77 -5.60
CA LEU A 83 15.46 20.11 -6.82
C LEU A 83 14.71 18.78 -7.00
N GLU A 84 14.09 18.59 -8.17
CA GLU A 84 13.34 17.39 -8.51
C GLU A 84 13.85 16.77 -9.82
N TYR A 85 14.12 15.48 -9.79
CA TYR A 85 14.57 14.72 -10.97
C TYR A 85 13.51 14.66 -12.08
N ASN A 86 12.26 14.38 -11.72
CA ASN A 86 11.16 14.27 -12.68
C ASN A 86 10.69 15.64 -13.18
N HIS A 87 9.91 15.62 -14.27
CA HIS A 87 9.17 16.81 -14.76
C HIS A 87 7.77 16.92 -14.14
N ARG A 88 7.53 16.25 -13.01
CA ARG A 88 6.27 16.23 -12.28
C ARG A 88 6.51 16.19 -10.76
N PRO A 89 5.60 16.75 -9.96
CA PRO A 89 5.63 16.61 -8.50
C PRO A 89 5.13 15.23 -8.06
N GLY A 90 5.25 14.95 -6.77
CA GLY A 90 4.63 13.81 -6.10
C GLY A 90 5.52 12.59 -5.95
N GLY A 91 6.63 12.49 -6.70
CA GLY A 91 7.51 11.34 -6.64
C GLY A 91 6.76 10.02 -6.92
N ARG A 92 6.68 9.12 -5.94
CA ARG A 92 5.92 7.85 -6.02
C ARG A 92 4.39 8.05 -6.01
N ASN A 93 3.89 9.20 -5.56
CA ASN A 93 2.49 9.62 -5.74
C ASN A 93 2.26 9.99 -7.21
N TRP A 94 1.98 9.00 -8.00
CA TRP A 94 1.93 9.08 -9.45
C TRP A 94 0.63 8.49 -9.99
N THR A 95 0.06 9.16 -10.98
CA THR A 95 -1.11 8.70 -11.73
C THR A 95 -0.83 8.80 -13.22
N LEU A 96 -1.12 7.75 -13.96
CA LEU A 96 -1.00 7.69 -15.42
C LEU A 96 -2.37 7.88 -16.08
N ARG A 97 -2.40 8.69 -17.14
CA ARG A 97 -3.58 8.99 -17.94
C ARG A 97 -3.26 8.85 -19.43
N GLY A 98 -4.28 8.83 -20.25
CA GLY A 98 -4.11 8.83 -21.71
C GLY A 98 -3.18 9.95 -22.18
N GLY A 99 -2.19 9.59 -23.00
CA GLY A 99 -1.15 10.48 -23.51
C GLY A 99 0.17 10.47 -22.72
N ASP A 100 0.18 10.04 -21.48
CA ASP A 100 1.41 9.95 -20.68
C ASP A 100 2.40 8.96 -21.29
N VAL A 101 3.66 9.37 -21.35
CA VAL A 101 4.78 8.55 -21.82
C VAL A 101 5.72 8.27 -20.65
N TYR A 102 6.18 7.05 -20.56
CA TYR A 102 7.06 6.61 -19.53
C TYR A 102 8.11 5.62 -20.06
N THR A 103 9.37 5.78 -19.67
CA THR A 103 10.48 4.90 -20.05
C THR A 103 11.11 4.30 -18.80
N GLU A 104 11.18 2.98 -18.74
CA GLU A 104 11.89 2.23 -17.72
C GLU A 104 13.39 2.10 -18.05
N LEU A 105 14.20 1.76 -17.06
CA LEU A 105 15.60 1.36 -17.29
C LEU A 105 15.65 0.19 -18.28
N GLY A 106 16.54 0.28 -19.26
CA GLY A 106 16.64 -0.65 -20.38
C GLY A 106 15.82 -0.21 -21.59
N ASP A 107 15.45 1.08 -21.65
CA ASP A 107 14.80 1.76 -22.79
C ASP A 107 13.41 1.21 -23.15
N PHE A 108 12.72 0.60 -22.19
CA PHE A 108 11.33 0.16 -22.36
C PHE A 108 10.38 1.34 -22.26
N ALA A 109 10.09 1.96 -23.39
CA ALA A 109 9.12 3.04 -23.48
C ALA A 109 7.68 2.50 -23.55
N GLN A 110 6.77 3.17 -22.85
CA GLN A 110 5.33 2.92 -22.89
C GLN A 110 4.59 4.23 -23.07
N ARG A 111 3.51 4.20 -23.83
CA ARG A 111 2.51 5.26 -23.90
C ARG A 111 1.22 4.74 -23.27
N CYS A 112 0.67 5.47 -22.33
CA CYS A 112 -0.65 5.18 -21.77
C CYS A 112 -1.72 5.58 -22.79
N GLU A 113 -2.57 4.63 -23.20
CA GLU A 113 -3.62 4.83 -24.20
C GLU A 113 -5.02 4.81 -23.58
N PHE A 114 -5.13 5.07 -22.28
CA PHE A 114 -6.42 5.12 -21.61
C PHE A 114 -7.32 6.21 -22.19
N ALA A 115 -8.60 5.90 -22.26
CA ALA A 115 -9.61 6.85 -22.69
C ALA A 115 -9.69 8.06 -21.75
N GLU A 116 -10.23 9.15 -22.25
CA GLU A 116 -10.43 10.37 -21.45
C GLU A 116 -11.19 10.07 -20.15
N GLY A 117 -10.75 10.67 -19.05
CA GLY A 117 -11.29 10.44 -17.69
C GLY A 117 -10.80 9.18 -17.00
N GLN A 118 -10.20 8.23 -17.73
CA GLN A 118 -9.64 7.01 -17.15
C GLN A 118 -8.21 7.23 -16.65
N TYR A 119 -7.86 6.58 -15.55
CA TYR A 119 -6.52 6.72 -14.97
C TYR A 119 -6.10 5.46 -14.20
N PHE A 120 -4.81 5.38 -13.89
CA PHE A 120 -4.20 4.31 -13.12
C PHE A 120 -3.18 4.86 -12.12
N ASN A 121 -3.19 4.38 -10.88
CA ASN A 121 -2.25 4.72 -9.83
C ASN A 121 -1.19 3.61 -9.65
N PRO A 122 -0.01 3.70 -10.27
CA PRO A 122 1.04 2.68 -10.11
C PRO A 122 1.72 2.73 -8.75
N GLY A 123 1.64 3.84 -8.03
CA GLY A 123 2.14 4.03 -6.68
C GLY A 123 1.08 3.77 -5.60
N PRO A 124 0.95 4.64 -4.59
CA PRO A 124 -0.14 4.60 -3.62
C PRO A 124 -1.48 4.63 -4.33
N TRP A 125 -2.53 4.04 -3.73
CA TRP A 125 -3.86 3.96 -4.34
C TRP A 125 -5.00 4.10 -3.32
N ARG A 126 -4.67 4.16 -2.01
CA ARG A 126 -5.62 4.30 -0.91
C ARG A 126 -4.99 5.01 0.28
N ILE A 127 -5.81 5.63 1.11
CA ILE A 127 -5.44 6.37 2.32
C ILE A 127 -6.27 5.84 3.48
N PRO A 128 -5.69 5.14 4.46
CA PRO A 128 -6.38 4.71 5.67
C PRO A 128 -6.91 5.89 6.50
N TYR A 129 -8.04 5.71 7.19
CA TYR A 129 -8.66 6.75 8.02
C TYR A 129 -7.75 7.28 9.13
N HIS A 130 -6.85 6.46 9.62
CA HIS A 130 -5.90 6.83 10.68
C HIS A 130 -4.63 7.50 10.16
N HIS A 131 -4.45 7.68 8.84
CA HIS A 131 -3.36 8.45 8.25
C HIS A 131 -3.66 9.96 8.32
N ARG A 132 -3.62 10.47 9.54
CA ARG A 132 -4.14 11.79 9.91
C ARG A 132 -3.36 12.95 9.28
N ALA A 133 -2.05 12.81 9.08
CA ALA A 133 -1.25 13.84 8.44
C ALA A 133 -1.60 13.99 6.95
N VAL A 134 -1.71 12.87 6.22
CA VAL A 134 -2.13 12.89 4.81
C VAL A 134 -3.50 13.55 4.68
N LEU A 135 -4.46 13.13 5.51
CA LEU A 135 -5.83 13.66 5.47
C LEU A 135 -5.89 15.16 5.81
N ASP A 136 -5.09 15.63 6.79
CA ASP A 136 -4.99 17.04 7.13
C ASP A 136 -4.40 17.86 5.97
N TYR A 137 -3.31 17.40 5.35
CA TYR A 137 -2.76 18.09 4.19
C TYR A 137 -3.71 18.06 2.99
N CYS A 138 -4.44 16.99 2.75
CA CYS A 138 -5.50 16.97 1.74
C CYS A 138 -6.54 18.06 1.99
N LYS A 139 -7.01 18.21 3.24
CA LYS A 139 -7.97 19.25 3.65
C LYS A 139 -7.38 20.65 3.48
N ARG A 140 -6.16 20.89 3.98
CA ARG A 140 -5.48 22.20 3.92
C ARG A 140 -5.21 22.65 2.49
N LEU A 141 -4.90 21.72 1.59
CA LEU A 141 -4.58 21.95 0.19
C LEU A 141 -5.79 21.81 -0.75
N ASN A 142 -6.99 21.64 -0.18
CA ASN A 142 -8.24 21.51 -0.91
C ASN A 142 -8.23 20.35 -1.95
N VAL A 143 -7.71 19.19 -1.55
CA VAL A 143 -7.78 17.95 -2.34
C VAL A 143 -9.09 17.25 -2.04
N ALA A 144 -9.94 17.11 -3.04
CA ALA A 144 -11.19 16.37 -2.91
C ALA A 144 -10.91 14.88 -2.71
N LEU A 145 -11.55 14.28 -1.70
CA LEU A 145 -11.44 12.85 -1.39
C LEU A 145 -12.79 12.16 -1.60
N GLU A 146 -12.72 10.90 -1.98
CA GLU A 146 -13.86 9.99 -2.06
C GLU A 146 -13.53 8.69 -1.30
N PRO A 147 -14.54 7.90 -0.87
CA PRO A 147 -14.30 6.60 -0.26
C PRO A 147 -13.58 5.64 -1.21
N PHE A 148 -12.66 4.88 -0.65
CA PHE A 148 -12.02 3.74 -1.31
C PHE A 148 -12.60 2.45 -0.73
N VAL A 149 -13.17 1.60 -1.57
CA VAL A 149 -13.72 0.31 -1.17
C VAL A 149 -12.59 -0.72 -1.09
N GLU A 150 -12.19 -1.08 0.11
CA GLU A 150 -11.14 -2.08 0.37
C GLU A 150 -11.72 -3.49 0.33
N LEU A 151 -12.76 -3.75 1.12
CA LEU A 151 -13.47 -5.02 1.19
C LEU A 151 -14.76 -4.95 0.37
N ASN A 152 -14.92 -5.91 -0.52
CA ASN A 152 -16.17 -6.18 -1.22
C ASN A 152 -16.47 -7.68 -1.12
N HIS A 153 -17.55 -8.05 -0.44
CA HIS A 153 -17.92 -9.45 -0.22
C HIS A 153 -18.26 -10.20 -1.51
N ASN A 154 -18.56 -9.50 -2.60
CA ASN A 154 -18.73 -10.07 -3.93
C ASN A 154 -17.41 -10.27 -4.70
N ALA A 155 -16.31 -9.66 -4.27
CA ALA A 155 -15.01 -9.90 -4.87
C ALA A 155 -14.59 -11.37 -4.70
N LEU A 156 -13.56 -11.79 -5.40
CA LEU A 156 -13.24 -13.19 -5.63
C LEU A 156 -11.95 -13.61 -4.92
N LEU A 157 -11.97 -14.82 -4.40
CA LEU A 157 -10.79 -15.56 -3.93
C LEU A 157 -10.53 -16.73 -4.87
N HIS A 158 -9.32 -16.86 -5.37
CA HIS A 158 -8.95 -17.90 -6.33
C HIS A 158 -7.72 -18.68 -5.86
N ALA A 159 -7.79 -20.00 -5.99
CA ALA A 159 -6.67 -20.93 -5.84
C ALA A 159 -6.67 -21.93 -6.98
N SER A 160 -5.58 -21.96 -7.75
CA SER A 160 -5.45 -22.82 -8.93
C SER A 160 -5.61 -24.31 -8.63
N GLY A 161 -5.23 -24.74 -7.41
CA GLY A 161 -5.29 -26.14 -6.96
C GLY A 161 -6.58 -26.53 -6.23
N ALA A 162 -7.58 -25.63 -6.13
CA ALA A 162 -8.83 -25.88 -5.41
C ALA A 162 -10.05 -25.52 -6.26
N PHE A 163 -11.22 -26.09 -5.92
CA PHE A 163 -12.50 -25.83 -6.58
C PHE A 163 -12.47 -26.02 -8.12
N GLY A 164 -11.56 -26.87 -8.62
CA GLY A 164 -11.34 -27.02 -10.06
C GLY A 164 -10.82 -25.75 -10.76
N GLY A 165 -10.11 -24.90 -10.03
CA GLY A 165 -9.62 -23.60 -10.52
C GLY A 165 -10.71 -22.55 -10.65
N ARG A 166 -11.89 -22.75 -10.10
CA ARG A 166 -12.99 -21.76 -10.12
C ARG A 166 -12.86 -20.79 -8.95
N PRO A 167 -12.94 -19.48 -9.18
CA PRO A 167 -12.94 -18.48 -8.10
C PRO A 167 -14.19 -18.64 -7.22
N GLN A 168 -14.06 -18.25 -5.94
CA GLN A 168 -15.13 -18.27 -4.94
C GLN A 168 -15.38 -16.83 -4.47
N ARG A 169 -16.62 -16.47 -4.13
CA ARG A 169 -16.90 -15.18 -3.51
C ARG A 169 -16.28 -15.10 -2.11
N ILE A 170 -15.80 -13.92 -1.74
CA ILE A 170 -15.27 -13.69 -0.38
C ILE A 170 -16.29 -14.08 0.66
N ARG A 171 -17.56 -13.63 0.51
CA ARG A 171 -18.65 -13.95 1.44
C ARG A 171 -18.90 -15.45 1.60
N ASP A 172 -18.74 -16.25 0.52
CA ASP A 172 -18.97 -17.70 0.59
C ASP A 172 -17.89 -18.35 1.47
N ILE A 173 -16.62 -18.04 1.21
CA ILE A 173 -15.49 -18.57 2.01
C ILE A 173 -15.57 -18.08 3.45
N GLU A 174 -15.87 -16.78 3.67
CA GLU A 174 -15.93 -16.19 5.00
C GLU A 174 -17.06 -16.80 5.84
N THR A 175 -18.26 -16.87 5.29
CA THR A 175 -19.43 -17.39 6.00
C THR A 175 -19.30 -18.89 6.28
N ASP A 176 -18.90 -19.67 5.26
CA ASP A 176 -18.75 -21.11 5.41
C ASP A 176 -17.59 -21.48 6.35
N PHE A 177 -16.47 -20.72 6.32
CA PHE A 177 -15.38 -20.91 7.29
C PHE A 177 -15.83 -20.59 8.71
N ARG A 178 -16.49 -19.45 8.92
CA ARG A 178 -17.01 -19.01 10.21
C ARG A 178 -18.04 -19.99 10.77
N GLY A 179 -19.00 -20.40 9.96
CA GLY A 179 -20.05 -21.35 10.37
C GLY A 179 -19.50 -22.71 10.78
N ASN A 180 -18.61 -23.28 9.97
CA ASN A 180 -17.95 -24.55 10.30
C ASN A 180 -17.10 -24.47 11.58
N ILE A 181 -16.37 -23.37 11.81
CA ILE A 181 -15.59 -23.18 13.03
C ILE A 181 -16.51 -23.01 14.24
N ALA A 182 -17.60 -22.25 14.10
CA ALA A 182 -18.58 -22.07 15.17
C ALA A 182 -19.23 -23.43 15.57
N GLU A 183 -19.57 -24.27 14.59
CA GLU A 183 -20.07 -25.62 14.85
C GLU A 183 -19.06 -26.49 15.62
N LEU A 184 -17.79 -26.48 15.23
CA LEU A 184 -16.73 -27.21 15.94
C LEU A 184 -16.58 -26.74 17.38
N LEU A 185 -16.57 -25.43 17.61
CA LEU A 185 -16.48 -24.84 18.95
C LEU A 185 -17.72 -25.17 19.79
N ALA A 186 -18.91 -25.11 19.22
CA ALA A 186 -20.15 -25.49 19.90
C ALA A 186 -20.14 -26.95 20.35
N LYS A 187 -19.67 -27.89 19.49
CA LYS A 187 -19.51 -29.30 19.82
C LYS A 187 -18.52 -29.52 20.97
N VAL A 188 -17.37 -28.84 20.96
CA VAL A 188 -16.36 -28.93 22.04
C VAL A 188 -16.93 -28.38 23.34
N THR A 189 -17.64 -27.26 23.29
CA THR A 189 -18.29 -26.62 24.44
C THR A 189 -19.38 -27.51 25.04
N THR A 190 -20.21 -28.13 24.20
CA THR A 190 -21.27 -29.05 24.65
C THR A 190 -20.72 -30.31 25.32
N GLN A 191 -19.54 -30.78 24.89
CA GLN A 191 -18.87 -31.96 25.48
C GLN A 191 -18.15 -31.67 26.79
N GLY A 192 -18.20 -30.45 27.34
CA GLY A 192 -17.55 -30.07 28.58
C GLY A 192 -16.01 -29.99 28.53
N LYS A 193 -15.40 -29.99 27.33
CA LYS A 193 -13.93 -29.96 27.20
C LYS A 193 -13.29 -28.59 27.41
N LEU A 194 -14.09 -27.56 27.70
CA LEU A 194 -13.64 -26.21 28.03
C LEU A 194 -13.89 -25.84 29.49
N ASP A 195 -14.24 -26.82 30.35
CA ASP A 195 -14.73 -26.58 31.72
C ASP A 195 -13.69 -25.92 32.65
N GLU A 196 -12.40 -26.01 32.32
CA GLU A 196 -11.35 -25.28 33.06
C GLU A 196 -11.26 -23.79 32.69
N ALA A 197 -11.74 -23.42 31.49
CA ALA A 197 -11.62 -22.07 30.96
C ALA A 197 -12.94 -21.29 30.96
N VAL A 198 -14.08 -21.98 31.04
CA VAL A 198 -15.42 -21.41 30.85
C VAL A 198 -16.37 -21.92 31.95
N SER A 199 -16.95 -21.02 32.75
CA SER A 199 -17.95 -21.36 33.76
C SER A 199 -19.23 -21.96 33.13
N THR A 200 -20.08 -22.59 33.96
CA THR A 200 -21.35 -23.15 33.47
C THR A 200 -22.27 -22.06 32.90
N GLU A 201 -22.33 -20.89 33.54
CA GLU A 201 -23.11 -19.73 33.09
C GLU A 201 -22.55 -19.14 31.80
N ASP A 202 -21.22 -19.03 31.70
CA ASP A 202 -20.55 -18.54 30.49
C ASP A 202 -20.71 -19.52 29.32
N ARG A 203 -20.84 -20.83 29.60
CA ARG A 203 -21.05 -21.85 28.58
C ARG A 203 -22.34 -21.64 27.79
N GLU A 204 -23.45 -21.38 28.46
CA GLU A 204 -24.74 -21.12 27.81
C GLU A 204 -24.68 -19.86 26.94
N THR A 205 -24.06 -18.80 27.48
CA THR A 205 -23.83 -17.53 26.76
C THR A 205 -22.92 -17.74 25.54
N LEU A 206 -21.85 -18.52 25.69
CA LEU A 206 -20.94 -18.86 24.59
C LEU A 206 -21.67 -19.66 23.48
N LEU A 207 -22.46 -20.65 23.85
CA LEU A 207 -23.26 -21.43 22.88
C LEU A 207 -24.27 -20.54 22.14
N ALA A 208 -24.94 -19.63 22.83
CA ALA A 208 -25.83 -18.65 22.19
C ALA A 208 -25.07 -17.72 21.23
N SER A 209 -23.90 -17.24 21.63
CA SER A 209 -23.07 -16.39 20.78
C SER A 209 -22.54 -17.13 19.54
N LEU A 210 -22.09 -18.39 19.69
CA LEU A 210 -21.64 -19.23 18.58
C LEU A 210 -22.77 -19.51 17.60
N LYS A 211 -23.99 -19.78 18.12
CA LYS A 211 -25.17 -19.97 17.28
C LYS A 211 -25.44 -18.74 16.40
N SER A 212 -25.48 -17.56 17.00
CA SER A 212 -25.72 -16.32 16.26
C SER A 212 -24.57 -16.00 15.30
N TRP A 213 -23.31 -16.06 15.79
CA TRP A 213 -22.13 -15.74 14.99
C TRP A 213 -21.91 -16.68 13.81
N GLY A 214 -22.17 -17.98 14.00
CA GLY A 214 -21.99 -19.03 13.00
C GLY A 214 -23.19 -19.30 12.12
N ALA A 215 -24.33 -18.63 12.36
CA ALA A 215 -25.62 -18.97 11.73
C ALA A 215 -25.94 -20.47 11.90
N LEU A 216 -25.84 -21.00 13.14
CA LEU A 216 -26.07 -22.40 13.44
C LEU A 216 -27.56 -22.65 13.74
N ASP A 217 -28.04 -23.81 13.36
CA ASP A 217 -29.40 -24.24 13.68
C ASP A 217 -29.62 -24.51 15.19
N GLN A 218 -30.79 -25.00 15.55
CA GLN A 218 -31.13 -25.30 16.94
C GLN A 218 -30.26 -26.41 17.57
N ASN A 219 -29.64 -27.25 16.74
CA ASN A 219 -28.75 -28.33 17.16
C ASN A 219 -27.28 -27.94 17.07
N TYR A 220 -26.98 -26.63 16.91
CA TYR A 220 -25.63 -26.09 16.70
C TYR A 220 -24.93 -26.67 15.45
N ALA A 221 -25.68 -27.06 14.43
CA ALA A 221 -25.14 -27.52 13.16
C ALA A 221 -25.13 -26.39 12.12
N TYR A 222 -24.06 -26.29 11.37
CA TYR A 222 -23.94 -25.40 10.22
C TYR A 222 -24.44 -26.14 8.97
N LYS A 223 -25.39 -25.58 8.25
CA LYS A 223 -25.98 -26.21 7.08
C LYS A 223 -26.51 -25.19 6.07
N ALA A 224 -26.75 -25.66 4.85
CA ALA A 224 -27.39 -24.90 3.78
C ALA A 224 -28.91 -24.71 4.07
N ASP A 225 -29.29 -23.53 4.52
CA ASP A 225 -30.67 -23.11 4.70
C ASP A 225 -30.84 -21.60 4.42
N LEU A 226 -32.03 -21.07 4.63
CA LEU A 226 -32.29 -19.65 4.37
C LEU A 226 -31.60 -18.73 5.39
N GLU A 227 -31.36 -19.18 6.62
CA GLU A 227 -30.66 -18.41 7.65
C GLU A 227 -29.17 -18.22 7.27
N THR A 228 -28.50 -19.29 6.85
CA THR A 228 -27.12 -19.20 6.34
C THR A 228 -27.03 -18.39 5.04
N ALA A 229 -28.06 -18.49 4.19
CA ALA A 229 -28.13 -17.75 2.93
C ALA A 229 -28.22 -16.22 3.12
N GLU A 230 -28.73 -15.72 4.25
CA GLU A 230 -28.73 -14.29 4.57
C GLU A 230 -27.30 -13.71 4.65
N PHE A 231 -26.33 -14.50 5.08
CA PHE A 231 -24.93 -14.09 5.19
C PHE A 231 -24.11 -14.47 3.94
N ARG A 232 -24.36 -15.65 3.42
CA ARG A 232 -23.61 -16.24 2.32
C ARG A 232 -24.08 -15.77 0.94
N GLY A 233 -25.36 -15.42 0.84
CA GLY A 233 -26.07 -15.23 -0.41
C GLY A 233 -26.84 -16.50 -0.85
N TYR A 234 -27.70 -16.32 -1.81
CA TYR A 234 -28.67 -17.31 -2.27
C TYR A 234 -28.24 -17.94 -3.60
N ALA A 235 -28.59 -19.18 -3.85
CA ALA A 235 -28.55 -19.76 -5.19
C ALA A 235 -29.56 -19.07 -6.11
N LYS A 236 -30.74 -18.71 -5.56
CA LYS A 236 -31.73 -17.85 -6.18
C LYS A 236 -32.15 -16.80 -5.17
N GLY A 237 -31.86 -15.53 -5.44
CA GLY A 237 -32.23 -14.41 -4.56
C GLY A 237 -33.75 -14.25 -4.40
N PRO A 238 -34.21 -13.62 -3.30
CA PRO A 238 -35.61 -13.25 -3.13
C PRO A 238 -36.03 -12.25 -4.21
N GLY A 239 -37.24 -12.38 -4.71
CA GLY A 239 -37.82 -11.46 -5.69
C GLY A 239 -39.15 -10.92 -5.23
N GLY A 240 -39.85 -10.19 -6.09
CA GLY A 240 -41.16 -9.61 -5.83
C GLY A 240 -42.32 -10.47 -6.35
N GLY A 241 -43.49 -10.35 -5.72
CA GLY A 241 -44.73 -10.97 -6.19
C GLY A 241 -44.77 -12.50 -6.07
N LEU A 242 -45.47 -13.14 -6.98
CA LEU A 242 -45.76 -14.59 -6.93
C LEU A 242 -44.59 -15.49 -7.38
N SER A 243 -43.52 -14.93 -7.96
CA SER A 243 -42.49 -15.73 -8.64
C SER A 243 -41.20 -15.95 -7.85
N ALA A 244 -41.13 -15.62 -6.55
CA ALA A 244 -39.85 -15.25 -6.04
C ALA A 244 -39.48 -15.75 -4.64
N ALA A 245 -39.81 -16.99 -4.32
CA ALA A 245 -39.23 -17.63 -3.14
C ALA A 245 -37.69 -17.79 -3.33
N PRO A 246 -36.90 -17.38 -2.32
CA PRO A 246 -35.45 -17.58 -2.36
C PRO A 246 -35.08 -19.07 -2.25
N VAL A 247 -33.91 -19.41 -2.78
CA VAL A 247 -33.34 -20.74 -2.64
C VAL A 247 -31.95 -20.61 -2.04
N ALA A 248 -31.72 -21.29 -0.94
CA ALA A 248 -30.40 -21.35 -0.31
C ALA A 248 -29.34 -21.98 -1.24
N GLY A 249 -28.12 -21.45 -1.19
CA GLY A 249 -26.96 -22.06 -1.86
C GLY A 249 -26.35 -23.18 -1.01
N GLU A 250 -25.67 -24.12 -1.66
CA GLU A 250 -24.91 -25.17 -0.96
C GLU A 250 -23.69 -24.59 -0.23
N THR A 251 -23.44 -25.10 0.98
CA THR A 251 -22.27 -24.69 1.78
C THR A 251 -21.01 -25.46 1.35
N ILE A 252 -19.87 -24.83 1.51
CA ILE A 252 -18.55 -25.44 1.23
C ILE A 252 -18.08 -26.20 2.48
N PRO A 253 -17.73 -27.50 2.35
CA PRO A 253 -17.20 -28.26 3.46
C PRO A 253 -15.91 -27.66 4.03
N LEU A 254 -15.75 -27.69 5.36
CA LEU A 254 -14.55 -27.16 6.04
C LEU A 254 -13.25 -27.74 5.47
N SER A 255 -13.22 -29.02 5.16
CA SER A 255 -12.04 -29.69 4.59
C SER A 255 -11.60 -29.09 3.25
N GLU A 256 -12.54 -28.65 2.40
CA GLU A 256 -12.23 -27.98 1.14
C GLU A 256 -11.72 -26.55 1.37
N ILE A 257 -12.36 -25.82 2.29
CA ILE A 257 -11.89 -24.48 2.67
C ILE A 257 -10.47 -24.52 3.21
N LEU A 258 -10.18 -25.46 4.13
CA LEU A 258 -8.84 -25.61 4.71
C LEU A 258 -7.80 -26.00 3.64
N LYS A 259 -8.13 -26.95 2.76
CA LYS A 259 -7.27 -27.40 1.67
C LYS A 259 -6.98 -26.27 0.67
N SER A 260 -7.96 -25.46 0.34
CA SER A 260 -7.83 -24.34 -0.59
C SER A 260 -6.90 -23.24 -0.10
N ARG A 261 -6.74 -23.10 1.22
CA ARG A 261 -6.03 -22.02 1.90
C ARG A 261 -6.59 -20.62 1.62
N LEU A 262 -7.78 -20.49 1.05
CA LEU A 262 -8.40 -19.19 0.75
C LEU A 262 -8.73 -18.38 2.02
N TRP A 263 -8.98 -19.07 3.14
CA TRP A 263 -9.18 -18.45 4.46
C TRP A 263 -8.05 -17.47 4.86
N ARG A 264 -6.83 -17.63 4.32
CA ARG A 264 -5.70 -16.72 4.61
C ARG A 264 -5.94 -15.30 4.13
N TYR A 265 -6.71 -15.13 3.08
CA TYR A 265 -7.00 -13.81 2.52
C TYR A 265 -8.01 -13.01 3.34
N LEU A 266 -8.86 -13.69 4.14
CA LEU A 266 -9.87 -13.04 4.97
C LEU A 266 -9.25 -12.10 6.01
N GLN A 267 -8.06 -12.43 6.52
CA GLN A 267 -7.37 -11.60 7.51
C GLN A 267 -6.82 -10.29 6.94
N ASN A 268 -6.63 -10.19 5.63
CA ASN A 268 -6.11 -8.97 5.01
C ASN A 268 -6.99 -7.76 5.29
N PHE A 269 -8.31 -7.95 5.34
CA PHE A 269 -9.28 -6.89 5.59
C PHE A 269 -9.45 -6.54 7.07
N ALA A 270 -9.07 -7.44 7.96
CA ALA A 270 -9.12 -7.23 9.41
C ALA A 270 -7.90 -6.48 9.96
N ALA A 271 -6.79 -6.47 9.21
CA ALA A 271 -5.57 -5.78 9.62
C ALA A 271 -5.82 -4.26 9.76
N HIS A 272 -5.32 -3.65 10.85
CA HIS A 272 -5.55 -2.24 11.18
C HIS A 272 -5.31 -1.27 10.01
N LEU A 273 -4.24 -1.47 9.24
CA LEU A 273 -3.90 -0.65 8.07
C LEU A 273 -4.91 -0.75 6.90
N PHE A 274 -5.77 -1.76 6.90
CA PHE A 274 -6.72 -2.03 5.82
C PHE A 274 -8.18 -1.95 6.25
N GLN A 275 -8.41 -1.55 7.51
CA GLN A 275 -9.78 -1.34 8.00
C GLN A 275 -10.43 -0.13 7.35
N THR A 276 -11.72 -0.24 7.10
CA THR A 276 -12.54 0.86 6.61
C THR A 276 -12.73 1.94 7.70
N THR A 277 -12.90 3.21 7.36
CA THR A 277 -13.04 3.77 6.03
C THR A 277 -11.67 4.08 5.44
N MET A 278 -11.51 3.81 4.16
CA MET A 278 -10.36 4.27 3.42
C MET A 278 -10.77 5.34 2.41
N PHE A 279 -9.82 6.13 1.95
CA PHE A 279 -10.04 7.24 1.02
C PHE A 279 -9.10 7.15 -0.18
N GLN A 280 -9.50 7.83 -1.25
CA GLN A 280 -8.65 8.15 -2.39
C GLN A 280 -8.96 9.57 -2.87
N PRO A 281 -7.99 10.29 -3.48
CA PRO A 281 -8.28 11.56 -4.14
C PRO A 281 -9.13 11.35 -5.40
N VAL A 282 -10.12 12.21 -5.58
CA VAL A 282 -10.88 12.29 -6.83
C VAL A 282 -9.94 12.64 -7.98
N GLY A 283 -9.96 11.84 -9.05
CA GLY A 283 -9.14 12.05 -10.24
C GLY A 283 -7.72 11.47 -10.16
N GLY A 284 -7.35 10.77 -9.09
CA GLY A 284 -6.09 10.05 -8.98
C GLY A 284 -5.16 10.54 -7.87
N MET A 285 -4.23 9.70 -7.49
CA MET A 285 -3.40 9.91 -6.31
C MET A 285 -2.42 11.10 -6.45
N ASP A 286 -2.03 11.44 -7.68
CA ASP A 286 -1.16 12.58 -7.98
C ASP A 286 -1.80 13.96 -7.69
N MET A 287 -3.12 13.98 -7.45
CA MET A 287 -3.82 15.22 -7.07
C MET A 287 -3.27 15.81 -5.76
N ILE A 288 -2.77 14.96 -4.85
CA ILE A 288 -2.08 15.42 -3.64
C ILE A 288 -0.78 16.12 -4.01
N GLY A 289 0.07 15.48 -4.82
CA GLY A 289 1.33 16.09 -5.27
C GLY A 289 1.14 17.39 -6.05
N LYS A 290 0.13 17.43 -6.91
CA LYS A 290 -0.25 18.65 -7.67
C LYS A 290 -0.74 19.76 -6.75
N ALA A 291 -1.46 19.44 -5.68
CA ALA A 291 -1.94 20.41 -4.71
C ALA A 291 -0.77 21.04 -3.94
N PHE A 292 0.18 20.24 -3.47
CA PHE A 292 1.43 20.75 -2.90
C PHE A 292 2.20 21.64 -3.89
N ALA A 293 2.34 21.20 -5.14
CA ALA A 293 3.08 21.96 -6.15
C ALA A 293 2.44 23.34 -6.45
N ARG A 294 1.11 23.45 -6.43
CA ARG A 294 0.43 24.75 -6.56
C ARG A 294 0.84 25.73 -5.45
N GLU A 295 0.99 25.24 -4.22
CA GLU A 295 1.47 26.05 -3.09
C GLU A 295 2.95 26.41 -3.20
N MET A 296 3.75 25.53 -3.83
CA MET A 296 5.20 25.76 -3.99
C MET A 296 5.52 26.80 -5.06
N GLY A 297 4.71 26.90 -6.12
CA GLY A 297 5.00 27.77 -7.26
C GLY A 297 6.38 27.48 -7.86
N ASP A 298 7.18 28.52 -8.03
CA ASP A 298 8.51 28.46 -8.67
C ASP A 298 9.63 27.89 -7.77
N LEU A 299 9.32 27.45 -6.56
CA LEU A 299 10.34 26.87 -5.67
C LEU A 299 10.89 25.54 -6.19
N ILE A 300 10.13 24.80 -7.02
CA ILE A 300 10.52 23.51 -7.52
C ILE A 300 11.23 23.65 -8.87
N HIS A 301 12.48 23.24 -8.91
CA HIS A 301 13.26 23.11 -10.14
C HIS A 301 13.18 21.65 -10.62
N TYR A 302 12.38 21.42 -11.65
CA TYR A 302 12.17 20.09 -12.26
C TYR A 302 13.27 19.74 -13.25
N GLY A 303 13.51 18.44 -13.47
CA GLY A 303 14.51 17.93 -14.38
C GLY A 303 15.93 18.00 -13.84
N ALA A 304 16.10 18.18 -12.55
CA ALA A 304 17.40 18.33 -11.88
C ALA A 304 17.88 16.97 -11.31
N LYS A 305 18.76 16.30 -12.03
CA LYS A 305 19.41 15.06 -11.58
C LYS A 305 20.57 15.39 -10.64
N VAL A 306 20.39 15.19 -9.35
CA VAL A 306 21.48 15.33 -8.36
C VAL A 306 22.55 14.28 -8.61
N VAL A 307 23.83 14.73 -8.69
CA VAL A 307 24.99 13.87 -8.98
C VAL A 307 26.08 13.94 -7.91
N ASN A 308 26.05 14.95 -7.02
CA ASN A 308 26.94 15.05 -5.86
C ASN A 308 26.33 15.91 -4.77
N ILE A 309 26.53 15.55 -3.52
CA ILE A 309 26.12 16.30 -2.33
C ILE A 309 27.33 16.45 -1.42
N ALA A 310 27.79 17.66 -1.22
CA ALA A 310 28.95 17.97 -0.37
C ALA A 310 28.56 18.99 0.71
N GLN A 311 29.13 18.86 1.90
CA GLN A 311 28.93 19.83 2.99
C GLN A 311 30.27 20.21 3.63
N ASP A 312 30.29 21.41 4.21
CA ASP A 312 31.39 21.92 5.03
C ASP A 312 30.84 22.77 6.19
N SER A 313 31.70 23.46 6.91
CA SER A 313 31.29 24.37 7.99
C SER A 313 30.40 25.54 7.52
N GLY A 314 30.52 25.93 6.24
CA GLY A 314 29.78 27.04 5.63
C GLY A 314 28.43 26.67 5.05
N GLY A 315 28.14 25.38 4.81
CA GLY A 315 26.86 24.97 4.21
C GLY A 315 26.92 23.69 3.41
N VAL A 316 25.94 23.52 2.55
CA VAL A 316 25.81 22.38 1.62
C VAL A 316 25.92 22.87 0.18
N THR A 317 26.70 22.15 -0.62
CA THR A 317 26.85 22.37 -2.07
C THR A 317 26.33 21.13 -2.79
N VAL A 318 25.31 21.29 -3.63
CA VAL A 318 24.74 20.21 -4.43
C VAL A 318 25.06 20.44 -5.90
N SER A 319 25.64 19.41 -6.55
CA SER A 319 25.82 19.40 -7.99
C SER A 319 24.70 18.59 -8.65
N TYR A 320 24.18 19.11 -9.73
CA TYR A 320 23.12 18.45 -10.50
C TYR A 320 23.28 18.67 -11.99
N VAL A 321 22.71 17.78 -12.79
CA VAL A 321 22.59 17.92 -14.24
C VAL A 321 21.15 18.27 -14.54
N ASP A 322 20.95 19.40 -15.24
CA ASP A 322 19.64 19.81 -15.70
C ASP A 322 19.28 19.07 -17.00
N SER A 323 18.07 18.54 -17.10
CA SER A 323 17.59 17.86 -18.32
C SER A 323 17.54 18.77 -19.55
N LYS A 324 17.49 20.10 -19.36
CA LYS A 324 17.54 21.09 -20.44
C LYS A 324 18.95 21.35 -20.95
N ASP A 325 19.97 21.08 -20.11
CA ASP A 325 21.39 21.20 -20.44
C ASP A 325 22.18 20.01 -19.86
N PRO A 326 22.03 18.82 -20.45
CA PRO A 326 22.62 17.59 -19.92
C PRO A 326 24.14 17.53 -20.03
N ALA A 327 24.76 18.44 -20.75
CA ALA A 327 26.22 18.52 -20.91
C ALA A 327 26.90 19.31 -19.77
N ALA A 328 26.15 20.14 -19.03
CA ALA A 328 26.71 20.99 -17.98
C ALA A 328 26.30 20.54 -16.58
N VAL A 329 27.28 20.41 -15.69
CA VAL A 329 27.03 20.22 -14.26
C VAL A 329 26.83 21.61 -13.62
N GLN A 330 25.66 21.81 -13.04
CA GLN A 330 25.32 23.01 -12.30
C GLN A 330 25.50 22.79 -10.80
N THR A 331 25.69 23.87 -10.05
CA THR A 331 25.82 23.81 -8.60
C THR A 331 24.89 24.80 -7.92
N VAL A 332 24.38 24.40 -6.75
CA VAL A 332 23.59 25.27 -5.87
C VAL A 332 24.08 25.11 -4.44
N LYS A 333 24.09 26.21 -3.67
CA LYS A 333 24.50 26.24 -2.27
C LYS A 333 23.34 26.66 -1.38
N ALA A 334 23.33 26.11 -0.17
CA ALA A 334 22.42 26.51 0.90
C ALA A 334 23.07 26.27 2.27
N ASP A 335 22.53 26.88 3.32
CA ASP A 335 23.02 26.66 4.69
C ASP A 335 22.71 25.25 5.19
N TRP A 336 21.58 24.68 4.75
CA TRP A 336 21.08 23.38 5.17
C TRP A 336 20.51 22.58 3.99
N CYS A 337 20.41 21.26 4.17
CA CYS A 337 19.81 20.37 3.19
C CYS A 337 18.85 19.38 3.86
N VAL A 338 17.62 19.29 3.34
CA VAL A 338 16.69 18.18 3.60
C VAL A 338 16.71 17.26 2.39
N CYS A 339 17.28 16.06 2.53
CA CYS A 339 17.38 15.09 1.44
C CYS A 339 16.27 14.07 1.55
N THR A 340 15.42 13.99 0.51
CA THR A 340 14.33 13.01 0.41
C THR A 340 14.49 12.04 -0.76
N ILE A 341 15.69 11.99 -1.33
CA ILE A 341 16.04 11.04 -2.39
C ILE A 341 15.94 9.61 -1.84
N PRO A 342 15.30 8.66 -2.56
CA PRO A 342 15.27 7.26 -2.14
C PRO A 342 16.66 6.70 -1.85
N LEU A 343 16.83 5.93 -0.77
CA LEU A 343 18.14 5.44 -0.36
C LEU A 343 18.79 4.55 -1.42
N SER A 344 17.99 3.83 -2.20
CA SER A 344 18.44 3.07 -3.40
C SER A 344 19.18 3.92 -4.44
N ILE A 345 18.90 5.22 -4.49
CA ILE A 345 19.57 6.20 -5.34
C ILE A 345 20.65 6.93 -4.57
N LEU A 346 20.36 7.35 -3.33
CA LEU A 346 21.29 8.12 -2.50
C LEU A 346 22.60 7.36 -2.22
N SER A 347 22.52 6.02 -2.07
CA SER A 347 23.69 5.16 -1.91
C SER A 347 24.66 5.20 -3.11
N GLN A 348 24.20 5.64 -4.28
CA GLN A 348 24.98 5.71 -5.53
C GLN A 348 25.50 7.15 -5.83
N ILE A 349 25.07 8.13 -5.03
CA ILE A 349 25.49 9.52 -5.19
C ILE A 349 26.67 9.79 -4.24
N PRO A 350 27.78 10.38 -4.69
CA PRO A 350 28.82 10.88 -3.81
C PRO A 350 28.23 11.82 -2.76
N LEU A 351 28.41 11.46 -1.49
CA LEU A 351 27.82 12.15 -0.33
C LEU A 351 28.83 12.13 0.83
N ASN A 352 29.25 13.31 1.32
CA ASN A 352 30.18 13.38 2.45
C ASN A 352 29.43 13.54 3.79
N VAL A 353 28.90 12.45 4.26
CA VAL A 353 28.31 12.30 5.60
C VAL A 353 29.17 11.36 6.47
N GLY A 354 28.90 11.36 7.78
CA GLY A 354 29.56 10.46 8.72
C GLY A 354 29.38 8.99 8.40
N ALA A 355 30.29 8.17 8.86
CA ALA A 355 30.30 6.72 8.59
C ALA A 355 29.01 6.01 9.05
N GLN A 356 28.42 6.45 10.17
CA GLN A 356 27.19 5.90 10.72
C GLN A 356 25.99 6.15 9.78
N MET A 357 25.79 7.41 9.34
CA MET A 357 24.74 7.73 8.37
C MET A 357 24.97 7.02 7.03
N LYS A 358 26.21 6.92 6.56
CA LYS A 358 26.53 6.18 5.32
C LYS A 358 26.15 4.70 5.45
N ALA A 359 26.50 4.05 6.57
CA ALA A 359 26.13 2.66 6.83
C ALA A 359 24.60 2.50 6.90
N ALA A 360 23.90 3.45 7.50
CA ALA A 360 22.43 3.45 7.57
C ALA A 360 21.77 3.58 6.19
N ILE A 361 22.31 4.43 5.31
CA ILE A 361 21.83 4.57 3.91
C ILE A 361 22.00 3.24 3.16
N ASP A 362 23.12 2.55 3.33
CA ASP A 362 23.44 1.32 2.63
C ASP A 362 22.69 0.09 3.20
N ALA A 363 22.19 0.18 4.44
CA ALA A 363 21.54 -0.93 5.15
C ALA A 363 20.06 -1.17 4.75
N VAL A 364 19.42 -0.27 4.00
CA VAL A 364 17.99 -0.35 3.70
C VAL A 364 17.75 -0.76 2.24
N PRO A 365 17.46 -2.04 1.98
CA PRO A 365 17.05 -2.46 0.65
C PRO A 365 15.67 -1.89 0.29
N TYR A 366 15.39 -1.82 -1.00
CA TYR A 366 14.09 -1.38 -1.51
C TYR A 366 13.30 -2.55 -2.07
N ALA A 367 12.05 -2.64 -1.65
CA ALA A 367 11.12 -3.67 -2.07
C ALA A 367 10.82 -3.58 -3.58
N SER A 368 10.71 -4.73 -4.24
CA SER A 368 10.25 -4.81 -5.62
C SER A 368 8.72 -4.83 -5.66
N ALA A 369 8.14 -4.13 -6.62
CA ALA A 369 6.72 -4.22 -6.90
C ALA A 369 6.44 -3.99 -8.39
N VAL A 370 5.44 -4.71 -8.90
CA VAL A 370 4.91 -4.50 -10.25
C VAL A 370 3.42 -4.25 -10.14
N LYS A 371 2.95 -3.19 -10.80
CA LYS A 371 1.53 -2.90 -10.95
C LYS A 371 1.18 -2.76 -12.42
N ILE A 372 0.01 -3.31 -12.80
CA ILE A 372 -0.46 -3.31 -14.17
C ILE A 372 -1.89 -2.78 -14.19
N GLY A 373 -2.10 -1.65 -14.85
CA GLY A 373 -3.42 -1.09 -15.11
C GLY A 373 -3.95 -1.60 -16.45
N LEU A 374 -5.18 -2.09 -16.46
CA LEU A 374 -5.84 -2.65 -17.65
C LEU A 374 -7.16 -1.93 -17.89
N GLN A 375 -7.33 -1.33 -19.08
CA GLN A 375 -8.59 -0.74 -19.51
C GLN A 375 -9.44 -1.77 -20.26
N PHE A 376 -10.74 -1.74 -19.94
CA PHE A 376 -11.75 -2.59 -20.56
C PHE A 376 -12.84 -1.75 -21.23
N LYS A 377 -13.49 -2.32 -22.24
CA LYS A 377 -14.56 -1.67 -23.03
C LYS A 377 -15.78 -1.30 -22.19
N ARG A 378 -16.07 -2.10 -21.16
CA ARG A 378 -17.15 -1.89 -20.21
C ARG A 378 -16.76 -2.36 -18.80
N ARG A 379 -17.52 -1.98 -17.82
CA ARG A 379 -17.31 -2.36 -16.42
C ARG A 379 -17.98 -3.71 -16.13
N PHE A 380 -17.55 -4.79 -16.79
CA PHE A 380 -18.15 -6.12 -16.70
C PHE A 380 -18.19 -6.65 -15.24
N TRP A 381 -17.24 -6.25 -14.40
CA TRP A 381 -17.21 -6.63 -13.00
C TRP A 381 -18.39 -6.05 -12.20
N GLU A 382 -18.94 -4.90 -12.61
CA GLU A 382 -20.17 -4.33 -12.04
C GLU A 382 -21.38 -4.92 -12.74
N GLU A 383 -21.41 -4.91 -14.07
CA GLU A 383 -22.57 -5.28 -14.88
C GLU A 383 -22.91 -6.77 -14.78
N ASP A 384 -21.91 -7.66 -14.81
CA ASP A 384 -22.12 -9.11 -14.83
C ASP A 384 -21.97 -9.73 -13.43
N GLU A 385 -21.15 -9.14 -12.55
CA GLU A 385 -20.74 -9.79 -11.30
C GLU A 385 -21.07 -8.99 -10.03
N ALA A 386 -21.65 -7.81 -10.17
CA ALA A 386 -22.03 -6.89 -9.09
C ALA A 386 -20.86 -6.60 -8.10
N ILE A 387 -19.64 -6.42 -8.63
CA ILE A 387 -18.45 -6.05 -7.87
C ILE A 387 -18.23 -4.54 -8.00
N TYR A 388 -18.52 -3.77 -6.96
CA TYR A 388 -18.36 -2.32 -6.91
C TYR A 388 -17.19 -1.94 -6.01
N GLY A 389 -15.99 -1.77 -6.60
CA GLY A 389 -14.76 -1.60 -5.84
C GLY A 389 -14.32 -2.91 -5.14
N GLY A 390 -13.32 -2.83 -4.28
CA GLY A 390 -12.77 -3.98 -3.56
C GLY A 390 -11.64 -4.69 -4.28
N ILE A 391 -11.17 -5.80 -3.70
CA ILE A 391 -9.97 -6.51 -4.15
C ILE A 391 -10.27 -8.01 -4.21
N SER A 392 -9.95 -8.62 -5.34
CA SER A 392 -9.87 -10.08 -5.51
C SER A 392 -8.43 -10.56 -5.32
N PHE A 393 -8.27 -11.72 -4.68
CA PHE A 393 -6.97 -12.33 -4.43
C PHE A 393 -6.83 -13.66 -5.14
N THR A 394 -5.60 -13.97 -5.56
CA THR A 394 -5.28 -15.22 -6.26
C THR A 394 -3.88 -15.73 -5.89
N ASP A 395 -3.67 -17.03 -5.99
CA ASP A 395 -2.35 -17.65 -5.93
C ASP A 395 -1.55 -17.54 -7.24
N LEU A 396 -2.20 -17.07 -8.33
CA LEU A 396 -1.54 -16.79 -9.60
C LEU A 396 -0.51 -15.64 -9.45
N PRO A 397 0.50 -15.56 -10.34
CA PRO A 397 1.55 -14.53 -10.27
C PRO A 397 1.06 -13.09 -10.17
N ILE A 398 -0.11 -12.76 -10.69
CA ILE A 398 -0.72 -11.41 -10.62
C ILE A 398 -1.14 -11.00 -9.20
N ARG A 399 -1.32 -11.93 -8.28
CA ARG A 399 -1.66 -11.80 -6.86
C ARG A 399 -2.99 -11.14 -6.54
N GLN A 400 -3.25 -9.96 -7.09
CA GLN A 400 -4.45 -9.17 -6.79
C GLN A 400 -5.02 -8.54 -8.06
N ILE A 401 -6.35 -8.48 -8.10
CA ILE A 401 -7.11 -7.64 -9.01
C ILE A 401 -7.90 -6.66 -8.14
N ALA A 402 -7.78 -5.35 -8.38
CA ALA A 402 -8.58 -4.38 -7.66
C ALA A 402 -9.46 -3.59 -8.61
N TYR A 403 -10.70 -3.43 -8.17
CA TYR A 403 -11.74 -2.75 -8.94
C TYR A 403 -11.80 -1.28 -8.56
N PRO A 404 -12.03 -0.36 -9.52
CA PRO A 404 -12.07 1.05 -9.21
C PRO A 404 -13.22 1.37 -8.25
N SER A 405 -12.93 2.24 -7.27
CA SER A 405 -13.92 2.78 -6.34
C SER A 405 -14.55 4.09 -6.83
N SER A 406 -14.06 4.62 -7.94
CA SER A 406 -14.61 5.80 -8.61
C SER A 406 -15.64 5.41 -9.67
N ASP A 407 -16.52 6.35 -9.98
CA ASP A 407 -17.52 6.22 -11.05
C ASP A 407 -18.40 4.96 -10.96
N LEU A 408 -18.72 4.53 -9.74
CA LEU A 408 -19.54 3.33 -9.50
C LEU A 408 -20.89 3.42 -10.22
N ASN A 409 -21.35 2.29 -10.76
CA ASN A 409 -22.62 2.17 -11.50
C ASN A 409 -22.72 3.06 -12.76
N ARG A 410 -21.59 3.42 -13.36
CA ARG A 410 -21.56 4.10 -14.67
C ARG A 410 -21.29 3.10 -15.78
N SER A 411 -21.98 3.26 -16.89
CA SER A 411 -21.71 2.49 -18.11
C SER A 411 -20.43 2.95 -18.80
N GLY A 412 -19.84 2.09 -19.62
CA GLY A 412 -18.68 2.38 -20.45
C GLY A 412 -17.37 1.88 -19.84
N ARG A 413 -16.28 2.46 -20.31
CA ARG A 413 -14.92 2.01 -20.00
C ARG A 413 -14.58 2.11 -18.51
N GLY A 414 -13.68 1.24 -18.09
CA GLY A 414 -13.09 1.31 -16.74
C GLY A 414 -11.69 0.72 -16.72
N VAL A 415 -10.88 1.16 -15.74
CA VAL A 415 -9.51 0.67 -15.54
C VAL A 415 -9.44 -0.14 -14.27
N LEU A 416 -9.04 -1.41 -14.37
CA LEU A 416 -8.70 -2.27 -13.24
C LEU A 416 -7.22 -2.15 -12.90
N LEU A 417 -6.85 -2.27 -11.63
CA LEU A 417 -5.54 -2.77 -11.25
C LEU A 417 -5.54 -4.27 -11.53
N GLY A 418 -5.06 -4.68 -12.72
CA GLY A 418 -5.12 -6.06 -13.20
C GLY A 418 -4.04 -6.97 -12.61
N ALA A 419 -3.00 -6.38 -12.00
CA ALA A 419 -2.00 -7.09 -11.21
C ALA A 419 -1.37 -6.16 -10.17
N TYR A 420 -1.23 -6.64 -8.95
CA TYR A 420 -0.37 -6.05 -7.94
C TYR A 420 0.52 -7.13 -7.35
N ILE A 421 1.76 -7.13 -7.80
CA ILE A 421 2.76 -8.13 -7.45
C ILE A 421 3.75 -7.41 -6.54
N PHE A 422 3.78 -7.81 -5.27
CA PHE A 422 4.66 -7.22 -4.27
C PHE A 422 5.63 -8.29 -3.80
N GLU A 423 6.93 -8.05 -4.02
CA GLU A 423 8.05 -8.92 -3.67
C GLU A 423 7.98 -10.39 -4.19
N GLY A 424 9.05 -11.14 -3.93
CA GLY A 424 9.19 -12.54 -4.30
C GLY A 424 9.49 -12.77 -5.78
N ALA A 425 9.61 -14.04 -6.14
CA ALA A 425 10.02 -14.46 -7.48
C ALA A 425 9.15 -13.87 -8.60
N SER A 426 7.84 -13.81 -8.40
CA SER A 426 6.91 -13.27 -9.42
C SER A 426 7.17 -11.78 -9.73
N ALA A 427 7.58 -10.95 -8.75
CA ALA A 427 7.88 -9.54 -8.99
C ALA A 427 9.13 -9.39 -9.88
N TYR A 428 10.16 -10.19 -9.63
CA TYR A 428 11.37 -10.19 -10.46
C TYR A 428 11.11 -10.78 -11.85
N GLU A 429 10.34 -11.86 -11.93
CA GLU A 429 9.96 -12.48 -13.20
C GLU A 429 9.20 -11.48 -14.09
N PHE A 430 8.17 -10.83 -13.57
CA PHE A 430 7.41 -9.83 -14.32
C PHE A 430 8.26 -8.61 -14.69
N ALA A 431 9.12 -8.14 -13.79
CA ALA A 431 9.98 -7.00 -14.07
C ALA A 431 11.04 -7.29 -15.14
N ALA A 432 11.47 -8.53 -15.32
CA ALA A 432 12.39 -8.92 -16.37
C ALA A 432 11.77 -8.84 -17.77
N LEU A 433 10.43 -8.91 -17.86
CA LEU A 433 9.71 -8.89 -19.14
C LEU A 433 9.56 -7.46 -19.69
N PRO A 434 9.44 -7.30 -21.02
CA PRO A 434 8.96 -6.07 -21.62
C PRO A 434 7.54 -5.72 -21.14
N PRO A 435 7.17 -4.44 -21.06
CA PRO A 435 5.84 -4.02 -20.58
C PRO A 435 4.67 -4.66 -21.30
N ALA A 436 4.73 -4.79 -22.62
CA ALA A 436 3.68 -5.43 -23.42
C ALA A 436 3.46 -6.90 -23.02
N GLU A 437 4.54 -7.63 -22.70
CA GLU A 437 4.45 -9.03 -22.25
C GLU A 437 3.90 -9.12 -20.82
N ARG A 438 4.26 -8.18 -19.93
CA ARG A 438 3.64 -8.08 -18.59
C ARG A 438 2.13 -7.92 -18.69
N ILE A 439 1.66 -7.03 -19.58
CA ILE A 439 0.24 -6.78 -19.83
C ILE A 439 -0.43 -8.05 -20.37
N ALA A 440 0.14 -8.69 -21.39
CA ALA A 440 -0.41 -9.90 -21.99
C ALA A 440 -0.54 -11.04 -20.94
N ARG A 441 0.47 -11.24 -20.10
CA ARG A 441 0.40 -12.23 -19.00
C ARG A 441 -0.65 -11.86 -17.97
N ALA A 442 -0.78 -10.57 -17.60
CA ALA A 442 -1.82 -10.13 -16.68
C ALA A 442 -3.23 -10.40 -17.22
N VAL A 443 -3.45 -10.18 -18.51
CA VAL A 443 -4.72 -10.50 -19.19
C VAL A 443 -4.96 -12.03 -19.19
N ASP A 444 -3.93 -12.83 -19.49
CA ASP A 444 -4.09 -14.30 -19.49
C ASP A 444 -4.43 -14.85 -18.08
N PHE A 445 -3.69 -14.43 -17.06
CA PHE A 445 -3.98 -14.82 -15.68
C PHE A 445 -5.34 -14.30 -15.19
N GLY A 446 -5.66 -13.04 -15.50
CA GLY A 446 -6.95 -12.44 -15.15
C GLY A 446 -8.14 -13.16 -15.79
N SER A 447 -7.97 -13.71 -17.00
CA SER A 447 -9.02 -14.48 -17.68
C SER A 447 -9.38 -15.80 -17.01
N ARG A 448 -8.54 -16.30 -16.10
CA ARG A 448 -8.85 -17.48 -15.28
C ARG A 448 -9.75 -17.14 -14.09
N ILE A 449 -9.86 -15.87 -13.76
CA ILE A 449 -10.70 -15.35 -12.69
C ILE A 449 -11.98 -14.76 -13.27
N HIS A 450 -11.86 -13.98 -14.34
CA HIS A 450 -12.94 -13.34 -15.07
C HIS A 450 -12.92 -13.76 -16.54
N PRO A 451 -13.83 -14.63 -16.97
CA PRO A 451 -13.87 -15.10 -18.36
C PRO A 451 -13.99 -13.97 -19.40
N GLN A 452 -14.54 -12.83 -19.00
CA GLN A 452 -14.75 -11.65 -19.86
C GLN A 452 -13.44 -10.96 -20.28
N TYR A 453 -12.35 -11.15 -19.53
CA TYR A 453 -11.10 -10.39 -19.68
C TYR A 453 -10.63 -10.26 -21.13
N LYS A 454 -10.47 -11.39 -21.82
CA LYS A 454 -9.92 -11.39 -23.20
C LYS A 454 -10.84 -10.70 -24.21
N GLY A 455 -12.15 -10.79 -24.03
CA GLY A 455 -13.12 -10.17 -24.93
C GLY A 455 -13.30 -8.67 -24.73
N GLU A 456 -13.15 -8.23 -23.48
CA GLU A 456 -13.39 -6.85 -23.07
C GLU A 456 -12.12 -6.00 -22.97
N PHE A 457 -10.93 -6.60 -22.97
CA PHE A 457 -9.65 -5.89 -22.87
C PHE A 457 -9.42 -4.95 -24.07
N GLU A 458 -8.96 -3.72 -23.81
CA GLU A 458 -8.59 -2.73 -24.84
C GLU A 458 -7.09 -2.43 -24.83
N ASN A 459 -6.56 -1.95 -23.72
CA ASN A 459 -5.16 -1.55 -23.59
C ASN A 459 -4.72 -1.59 -22.12
N GLY A 460 -3.43 -1.40 -21.88
CA GLY A 460 -2.90 -1.42 -20.52
C GLY A 460 -1.55 -0.72 -20.39
N VAL A 461 -1.12 -0.53 -19.16
CA VAL A 461 0.20 0.01 -18.80
C VAL A 461 0.77 -0.78 -17.62
N ALA A 462 2.08 -1.07 -17.64
CA ALA A 462 2.74 -1.88 -16.62
C ALA A 462 3.95 -1.15 -16.05
N ILE A 463 4.01 -0.99 -14.74
CA ILE A 463 5.10 -0.32 -14.02
C ILE A 463 5.80 -1.31 -13.09
N ALA A 464 7.11 -1.51 -13.32
CA ALA A 464 8.01 -2.25 -12.44
C ALA A 464 8.86 -1.25 -11.64
N TRP A 465 8.59 -1.10 -10.34
CA TRP A 465 9.15 -0.02 -9.54
C TRP A 465 10.69 -0.02 -9.44
N HIS A 466 11.35 -1.17 -9.43
CA HIS A 466 12.82 -1.21 -9.43
C HIS A 466 13.46 -0.95 -10.81
N ARG A 467 12.63 -0.74 -11.85
CA ARG A 467 13.06 -0.22 -13.16
C ARG A 467 12.67 1.26 -13.37
N VAL A 468 12.01 1.87 -12.38
CA VAL A 468 11.69 3.31 -12.42
C VAL A 468 12.98 4.11 -12.21
N PRO A 469 13.41 4.91 -13.22
CA PRO A 469 14.61 5.73 -13.10
C PRO A 469 14.57 6.62 -11.85
N PHE A 470 15.72 6.76 -11.19
CA PHE A 470 15.87 7.59 -9.99
C PHE A 470 14.94 7.24 -8.81
N THR A 471 14.43 5.99 -8.79
CA THR A 471 13.65 5.45 -7.67
C THR A 471 14.15 4.06 -7.27
N LEU A 472 14.30 3.15 -8.24
CA LEU A 472 14.86 1.79 -8.09
C LEU A 472 14.23 0.97 -6.96
N GLY A 473 12.91 1.04 -6.83
CA GLY A 473 12.16 0.27 -5.86
C GLY A 473 10.86 0.95 -5.40
N CYS A 474 10.00 0.18 -4.76
CA CYS A 474 8.69 0.64 -4.31
C CYS A 474 8.80 1.44 -3.01
N ALA A 475 9.49 0.88 -2.02
CA ALA A 475 9.63 1.44 -0.67
C ALA A 475 10.86 0.87 0.04
N GLY A 476 11.36 1.59 1.05
CA GLY A 476 12.39 1.08 1.94
C GLY A 476 11.90 -0.10 2.77
N TYR A 477 12.68 -1.15 2.85
CA TYR A 477 12.34 -2.38 3.57
C TYR A 477 13.29 -2.60 4.75
N TRP A 478 12.85 -2.24 5.94
CA TRP A 478 13.62 -2.44 7.15
C TRP A 478 13.48 -3.86 7.68
N THR A 479 14.59 -4.57 7.86
CA THR A 479 14.61 -5.72 8.78
C THR A 479 14.67 -5.23 10.22
N ASP A 480 14.24 -6.05 11.18
CA ASP A 480 14.31 -5.67 12.60
C ASP A 480 15.75 -5.38 13.05
N GLU A 481 16.70 -6.14 12.53
CA GLU A 481 18.14 -5.96 12.81
C GLU A 481 18.66 -4.65 12.24
N ALA A 482 18.42 -4.39 10.94
CA ALA A 482 18.86 -3.16 10.30
C ALA A 482 18.22 -1.95 10.97
N ARG A 483 16.94 -2.04 11.35
CA ARG A 483 16.25 -0.98 12.06
C ARG A 483 16.85 -0.73 13.45
N ALA A 484 17.11 -1.77 14.22
CA ALA A 484 17.69 -1.64 15.54
C ALA A 484 19.11 -1.06 15.52
N GLN A 485 19.87 -1.30 14.46
CA GLN A 485 21.27 -0.86 14.33
C GLN A 485 21.41 0.52 13.68
N HIS A 486 20.52 0.91 12.76
CA HIS A 486 20.78 2.01 11.83
C HIS A 486 19.67 3.07 11.78
N TYR A 487 18.48 2.81 12.35
CA TYR A 487 17.35 3.74 12.18
C TYR A 487 17.61 5.11 12.80
N ASP A 488 18.16 5.12 14.01
CA ASP A 488 18.47 6.38 14.72
C ASP A 488 19.56 7.15 13.98
N ASP A 489 20.60 6.47 13.48
CA ASP A 489 21.67 7.09 12.70
C ASP A 489 21.16 7.67 11.38
N LEU A 490 20.21 6.99 10.71
CA LEU A 490 19.58 7.48 9.49
C LEU A 490 18.79 8.77 9.74
N CYS A 491 18.12 8.85 10.88
CA CYS A 491 17.26 9.98 11.23
C CYS A 491 18.02 11.19 11.80
N GLN A 492 19.28 11.06 12.28
CA GLN A 492 20.05 12.16 12.84
C GLN A 492 20.36 13.24 11.79
N ILE A 493 20.69 14.45 12.30
CA ILE A 493 21.28 15.51 11.48
C ILE A 493 22.79 15.27 11.43
N ASP A 494 23.31 15.01 10.25
CA ASP A 494 24.76 14.90 10.01
C ASP A 494 25.28 16.23 9.44
N GLY A 495 26.02 16.95 10.26
CA GLY A 495 26.51 18.28 9.91
C GLY A 495 25.36 19.24 9.56
N ARG A 496 25.15 19.44 8.27
CA ARG A 496 24.14 20.34 7.68
C ARG A 496 23.06 19.60 6.87
N ILE A 497 23.08 18.26 6.88
CA ILE A 497 22.18 17.40 6.11
C ILE A 497 21.28 16.62 7.05
N VAL A 498 19.99 16.56 6.75
CA VAL A 498 19.02 15.69 7.38
C VAL A 498 18.26 14.89 6.32
N LEU A 499 18.02 13.61 6.58
CA LEU A 499 17.23 12.77 5.70
C LEU A 499 15.77 12.75 6.12
N ALA A 500 14.87 12.70 5.14
CA ALA A 500 13.44 12.51 5.35
C ALA A 500 12.85 11.68 4.19
N GLY A 501 11.72 11.06 4.45
CA GLY A 501 11.07 10.16 3.49
C GLY A 501 10.43 8.98 4.22
N GLU A 502 9.67 8.14 3.53
CA GLU A 502 9.01 6.99 4.15
C GLU A 502 10.03 5.99 4.75
N HIS A 503 11.24 5.95 4.20
CA HIS A 503 12.35 5.14 4.71
C HIS A 503 12.86 5.60 6.08
N ALA A 504 12.65 6.87 6.45
CA ALA A 504 12.96 7.44 7.76
C ALA A 504 11.71 7.49 8.66
N SER A 505 10.87 6.45 8.61
CA SER A 505 9.64 6.35 9.41
C SER A 505 9.38 4.92 9.87
N TYR A 506 8.51 4.76 10.88
CA TYR A 506 7.94 3.47 11.28
C TYR A 506 6.71 3.08 10.45
N LEU A 507 6.38 3.88 9.41
CA LEU A 507 5.33 3.61 8.43
C LEU A 507 5.93 3.61 7.01
N PRO A 508 6.89 2.70 6.69
CA PRO A 508 7.45 2.61 5.35
C PRO A 508 6.36 2.22 4.34
N ALA A 509 6.57 2.54 3.07
CA ALA A 509 5.63 2.33 1.97
C ALA A 509 4.33 3.16 2.02
N TRP A 510 4.14 4.00 3.03
CA TRP A 510 2.95 4.83 3.18
C TRP A 510 3.26 6.32 3.03
N GLN A 511 2.31 7.06 2.48
CA GLN A 511 2.35 8.53 2.36
C GLN A 511 2.46 9.20 3.73
N GLU A 512 1.76 8.65 4.73
CA GLU A 512 1.80 9.12 6.12
C GLU A 512 3.22 9.12 6.67
N GLY A 513 3.96 8.01 6.49
CA GLY A 513 5.35 7.92 6.94
C GLY A 513 6.26 8.96 6.27
N ALA A 514 6.03 9.25 4.99
CA ALA A 514 6.78 10.28 4.28
C ALA A 514 6.54 11.69 4.86
N ILE A 515 5.30 12.02 5.19
CA ILE A 515 4.95 13.31 5.79
C ILE A 515 5.48 13.40 7.23
N LEU A 516 5.23 12.38 8.05
CA LEU A 516 5.66 12.37 9.46
C LEU A 516 7.17 12.50 9.61
N SER A 517 7.95 11.75 8.84
CA SER A 517 9.41 11.85 8.87
C SER A 517 9.90 13.24 8.45
N SER A 518 9.21 13.86 7.51
CA SER A 518 9.53 15.21 7.07
C SER A 518 9.26 16.25 8.15
N LEU A 519 8.12 16.16 8.84
CA LEU A 519 7.78 17.06 9.94
C LEU A 519 8.79 16.95 11.10
N ASP A 520 9.18 15.73 11.45
CA ASP A 520 10.21 15.48 12.46
C ASP A 520 11.58 16.07 12.04
N ALA A 521 12.02 15.77 10.82
CA ALA A 521 13.30 16.26 10.29
C ALA A 521 13.34 17.80 10.27
N VAL A 522 12.26 18.44 9.83
CA VAL A 522 12.13 19.90 9.79
C VAL A 522 12.13 20.51 11.20
N ALA A 523 11.41 19.91 12.16
CA ALA A 523 11.38 20.37 13.54
C ALA A 523 12.78 20.35 14.17
N ARG A 524 13.52 19.25 14.01
CA ARG A 524 14.90 19.10 14.52
C ARG A 524 15.89 20.04 13.84
N LEU A 525 15.77 20.24 12.51
CA LEU A 525 16.57 21.20 11.77
C LEU A 525 16.31 22.62 12.28
N HIS A 526 15.05 23.00 12.42
CA HIS A 526 14.65 24.31 12.92
C HIS A 526 15.19 24.59 14.33
N GLU A 527 15.04 23.64 15.23
CA GLU A 527 15.59 23.74 16.60
C GLU A 527 17.10 24.01 16.58
N ARG A 528 17.82 23.35 15.66
CA ARG A 528 19.27 23.54 15.52
C ARG A 528 19.62 24.93 14.98
N VAL A 529 18.87 25.42 13.99
CA VAL A 529 19.08 26.76 13.39
C VAL A 529 18.85 27.88 14.41
N VAL A 530 17.74 27.81 15.14
CA VAL A 530 17.39 28.85 16.13
C VAL A 530 18.36 28.89 17.31
N LYS A 531 19.02 27.79 17.66
CA LYS A 531 20.05 27.72 18.72
C LYS A 531 21.43 28.18 18.27
N MET A 532 21.68 28.41 16.97
CA MET A 532 22.94 28.96 16.43
C MET A 532 22.93 30.47 16.41
#